data_186d6f5ef9760b3ae712d3fa678db833
#
_entry.id   186d6f5ef9760b3ae712d3fa678db833
#
_cell.length_a   1.000
_cell.length_b   1.000
_cell.length_c   1.000
_cell.angle_alpha   90.00
_cell.angle_beta   90.00
_cell.angle_gamma   90.00
#
_symmetry.space_group_name_H-M   'P 1'
#
loop_
_entity.id
_entity.type
_entity.pdbx_description
1 polymer ?
#
loop_
_entity_poly.entity_id
_entity_poly.type
_entity_poly.pdbx_seq_one_letter_code
_entity_poly.pdbx_strand_id
1 'polypeptide(L)'
;MEKTYFNWTDNIRDWCISRQLWWGHRIPAYYCPDCGEMVVAKSAPQKCPKCGCGHMEQDPDTLDTWFSSALWPFSTLGWPKKTEDLDYFFPTDVLVTGYDIIFFWVIRMIFSGYEQMGKAPFHTVLFHGLVRDSQGRKMSKSLGNGIDPLEVIDKYGADALRLTLITGNAPGNDMRFYWERVESSRNFANKVWNASRFIMMNLEGAAITEPSADELQPADKWILSKVNTLAKDVTENMDKYEMGIAVQKVYDFIWDEFCDWYIEITKTRTYNKEQDPVSANAAFWTLKTVLTEALKLLHPFMPFITEEIFCTLHPKEETIMLAKWPEYRADWNFPAEEEMLEHCKDLVKGVRNVRTEMDVPPSRKAKIFIVADDAALRETFEKTREAYQNLAGASDVSVQADKNGIEDDAVSVVIPGATLYLPLEDLVDREKEMERLKKEQDRLTKEIARCRGMLNNPNFVNNKNKTTALDIAPIKIHGLYLPCLVRVLSTIVPIIGSLIPSQILASGVRSNKNPSLSPKTLDK
;
A
#
# COMPACT_ATOMS: atom_id res chain seq x y z
N MET A 1 22.89 -2.40 -0.57
CA MET A 1 23.58 -1.55 -1.56
C MET A 1 25.01 -1.16 -1.13
N GLU A 2 25.25 -0.95 0.16
CA GLU A 2 26.58 -0.63 0.71
C GLU A 2 27.66 -1.65 0.28
N LYS A 3 27.42 -2.96 0.45
CA LYS A 3 28.34 -4.01 -0.02
C LYS A 3 28.65 -3.94 -1.50
N THR A 4 27.66 -3.59 -2.33
CA THR A 4 27.84 -3.42 -3.78
C THR A 4 28.74 -2.21 -4.07
N TYR A 5 28.54 -1.12 -3.36
CA TYR A 5 29.36 0.08 -3.48
C TYR A 5 30.84 -0.23 -3.14
N PHE A 6 31.10 -0.82 -1.96
CA PHE A 6 32.46 -1.17 -1.56
C PHE A 6 33.10 -2.19 -2.49
N ASN A 7 32.37 -3.20 -2.98
CA ASN A 7 32.91 -4.14 -3.94
C ASN A 7 33.40 -3.46 -5.23
N TRP A 8 32.70 -2.42 -5.70
CA TRP A 8 33.12 -1.67 -6.87
C TRP A 8 34.28 -0.71 -6.58
N THR A 9 34.33 -0.07 -5.41
CA THR A 9 35.41 0.85 -5.05
C THR A 9 36.72 0.11 -4.76
N ASP A 10 36.66 -1.04 -4.07
CA ASP A 10 37.82 -1.88 -3.74
C ASP A 10 38.43 -2.52 -5.00
N ASN A 11 37.64 -2.73 -6.06
CA ASN A 11 38.06 -3.34 -7.32
C ASN A 11 38.03 -2.36 -8.49
N ILE A 12 38.15 -1.06 -8.22
CA ILE A 12 38.13 -0.04 -9.28
C ILE A 12 39.29 -0.21 -10.25
N ARG A 13 39.01 -0.05 -11.53
CA ARG A 13 39.99 -0.17 -12.61
C ARG A 13 40.04 1.11 -13.42
N ASP A 14 41.10 1.25 -14.24
CA ASP A 14 41.26 2.35 -15.19
C ASP A 14 40.01 2.49 -16.06
N TRP A 15 39.63 3.72 -16.28
CA TRP A 15 38.49 4.08 -17.10
C TRP A 15 38.94 4.78 -18.37
N CYS A 16 38.79 4.12 -19.52
CA CYS A 16 38.98 4.77 -20.80
C CYS A 16 37.82 5.76 -21.01
N ILE A 17 38.15 7.04 -21.10
CA ILE A 17 37.19 8.14 -21.25
C ILE A 17 36.90 8.52 -22.70
N SER A 18 37.64 7.99 -23.68
CA SER A 18 37.40 8.27 -25.09
C SER A 18 36.33 7.40 -25.71
N ARG A 19 35.51 8.00 -26.57
CA ARG A 19 34.46 7.33 -27.35
C ARG A 19 34.52 7.80 -28.81
N GLN A 20 34.38 6.86 -29.72
CA GLN A 20 34.32 7.09 -31.17
C GLN A 20 32.87 7.38 -31.59
N LEU A 21 32.34 8.50 -31.11
CA LEU A 21 30.99 8.94 -31.38
C LEU A 21 30.98 10.20 -32.24
N TRP A 22 30.03 10.31 -33.16
CA TRP A 22 29.85 11.50 -33.97
C TRP A 22 29.39 12.71 -33.14
N TRP A 23 28.57 12.47 -32.11
CA TRP A 23 28.02 13.51 -31.26
C TRP A 23 28.53 13.36 -29.82
N GLY A 24 29.07 14.44 -29.26
CA GLY A 24 29.55 14.49 -27.88
C GLY A 24 30.52 15.63 -27.64
N HIS A 25 31.04 15.71 -26.41
CA HIS A 25 32.08 16.66 -26.05
C HIS A 25 33.42 16.15 -26.56
N ARG A 26 34.02 16.83 -27.57
CA ARG A 26 35.31 16.45 -28.11
C ARG A 26 36.41 16.58 -27.06
N ILE A 27 37.30 15.59 -26.98
CA ILE A 27 38.39 15.56 -26.00
C ILE A 27 39.29 16.77 -26.22
N PRO A 28 39.55 17.61 -25.18
CA PRO A 28 40.35 18.84 -25.31
C PRO A 28 41.85 18.56 -25.22
N ALA A 29 42.31 17.47 -25.82
CA ALA A 29 43.72 17.11 -25.95
C ALA A 29 44.21 17.42 -27.37
N TYR A 30 45.38 17.96 -27.46
CA TYR A 30 46.02 18.36 -28.73
C TYR A 30 47.39 17.71 -28.81
N TYR A 31 47.68 17.07 -29.91
CA TYR A 31 48.93 16.34 -30.17
C TYR A 31 49.78 17.10 -31.16
N CYS A 32 51.07 17.16 -30.88
CA CYS A 32 52.05 17.71 -31.82
C CYS A 32 52.46 16.63 -32.81
N PRO A 33 52.27 16.81 -34.13
CA PRO A 33 52.65 15.81 -35.12
C PRO A 33 54.19 15.64 -35.23
N ASP A 34 54.95 16.66 -34.84
CA ASP A 34 56.44 16.62 -34.99
C ASP A 34 57.11 15.88 -33.82
N CYS A 35 56.66 16.04 -32.60
CA CYS A 35 57.36 15.49 -31.42
C CYS A 35 56.49 14.62 -30.51
N GLY A 36 55.18 14.42 -30.83
CA GLY A 36 54.26 13.61 -30.06
C GLY A 36 53.81 14.23 -28.72
N GLU A 37 54.19 15.47 -28.42
CA GLU A 37 53.78 16.14 -27.19
C GLU A 37 52.26 16.33 -27.14
N MET A 38 51.63 16.00 -26.01
CA MET A 38 50.22 16.19 -25.78
C MET A 38 49.98 17.38 -24.84
N VAL A 39 49.04 18.23 -25.21
CA VAL A 39 48.61 19.38 -24.41
C VAL A 39 47.13 19.36 -24.22
N VAL A 40 46.67 19.45 -22.97
CA VAL A 40 45.24 19.63 -22.65
C VAL A 40 44.96 21.13 -22.52
N ALA A 41 44.07 21.66 -23.35
CA ALA A 41 43.76 23.08 -23.37
C ALA A 41 42.31 23.35 -23.81
N LYS A 42 41.73 24.51 -23.40
CA LYS A 42 40.37 24.93 -23.79
C LYS A 42 40.24 25.22 -25.29
N SER A 43 41.33 25.57 -25.92
CA SER A 43 41.45 25.85 -27.37
C SER A 43 42.78 25.38 -27.87
N ALA A 44 42.90 25.17 -29.18
CA ALA A 44 44.15 24.73 -29.82
C ALA A 44 45.32 25.65 -29.46
N PRO A 45 46.43 25.13 -28.90
CA PRO A 45 47.62 25.91 -28.65
C PRO A 45 48.19 26.45 -29.96
N GLN A 46 48.65 27.68 -29.96
CA GLN A 46 49.27 28.29 -31.16
C GLN A 46 50.58 27.64 -31.55
N LYS A 47 51.31 27.12 -30.55
CA LYS A 47 52.59 26.43 -30.74
C LYS A 47 52.74 25.30 -29.75
N CYS A 48 53.45 24.25 -30.19
CA CYS A 48 53.85 23.17 -29.30
C CYS A 48 54.83 23.71 -28.24
N PRO A 49 54.58 23.49 -26.92
CA PRO A 49 55.45 24.00 -25.87
C PRO A 49 56.83 23.34 -25.87
N LYS A 50 56.98 22.15 -26.47
CA LYS A 50 58.23 21.39 -26.48
C LYS A 50 59.10 21.67 -27.66
N CYS A 51 58.55 21.68 -28.86
CA CYS A 51 59.36 21.85 -30.09
C CYS A 51 59.06 23.13 -30.86
N GLY A 52 58.07 23.92 -30.49
CA GLY A 52 57.71 25.16 -31.16
C GLY A 52 56.91 25.00 -32.47
N CYS A 53 56.53 23.77 -32.85
CA CYS A 53 55.69 23.51 -34.02
C CYS A 53 54.38 24.35 -33.94
N GLY A 54 54.06 25.00 -35.08
CA GLY A 54 52.85 25.88 -35.18
C GLY A 54 51.56 25.14 -35.44
N HIS A 55 51.56 23.81 -35.47
CA HIS A 55 50.38 23.00 -35.71
C HIS A 55 50.18 21.96 -34.60
N MET A 56 48.96 21.92 -34.02
CA MET A 56 48.55 20.94 -33.02
C MET A 56 47.24 20.32 -33.47
N GLU A 57 47.15 19.00 -33.46
CA GLU A 57 45.96 18.26 -33.88
C GLU A 57 45.11 17.86 -32.65
N GLN A 58 43.84 18.24 -32.67
CA GLN A 58 42.93 17.86 -31.60
C GLN A 58 42.54 16.39 -31.71
N ASP A 59 42.47 15.71 -30.58
CA ASP A 59 41.93 14.35 -30.46
C ASP A 59 40.60 14.22 -31.20
N PRO A 60 40.40 13.23 -32.09
CA PRO A 60 39.16 13.06 -32.84
C PRO A 60 38.01 12.51 -32.02
N ASP A 61 38.29 11.87 -30.88
CA ASP A 61 37.33 11.21 -30.05
C ASP A 61 36.52 12.19 -29.16
N THR A 62 35.43 11.71 -28.65
CA THR A 62 34.59 12.43 -27.69
C THR A 62 34.72 11.84 -26.28
N LEU A 63 34.44 12.65 -25.27
CA LEU A 63 34.37 12.18 -23.88
C LEU A 63 33.21 11.24 -23.66
N ASP A 64 33.42 10.21 -22.85
CA ASP A 64 32.37 9.37 -22.32
C ASP A 64 31.29 10.23 -21.64
N THR A 65 30.02 9.94 -21.91
CA THR A 65 28.86 10.60 -21.27
C THR A 65 29.01 10.69 -19.76
N TRP A 66 29.52 9.64 -19.14
CA TRP A 66 29.68 9.58 -17.68
C TRP A 66 30.76 10.54 -17.15
N PHE A 67 31.61 11.08 -17.99
CA PHE A 67 32.60 12.06 -17.58
C PHE A 67 31.94 13.38 -17.15
N SER A 68 31.13 13.96 -18.02
CA SER A 68 30.38 15.19 -17.68
C SER A 68 29.30 14.92 -16.65
N SER A 69 28.65 13.75 -16.69
CA SER A 69 27.64 13.33 -15.68
C SER A 69 28.22 13.25 -14.27
N ALA A 70 29.52 12.91 -14.14
CA ALA A 70 30.21 12.87 -12.85
C ALA A 70 30.40 14.25 -12.20
N LEU A 71 30.35 15.31 -12.99
CA LEU A 71 30.51 16.70 -12.54
C LEU A 71 29.17 17.33 -12.09
N TRP A 72 28.06 16.66 -12.34
CA TRP A 72 26.71 17.19 -12.17
C TRP A 72 26.45 17.82 -10.78
N PRO A 73 26.85 17.25 -9.64
CA PRO A 73 26.51 17.79 -8.32
C PRO A 73 27.04 19.21 -8.05
N PHE A 74 28.06 19.64 -8.76
CA PHE A 74 28.69 20.95 -8.57
C PHE A 74 28.75 21.78 -9.86
N SER A 75 28.79 21.16 -11.03
CA SER A 75 28.85 21.92 -12.30
C SER A 75 27.56 22.67 -12.61
N THR A 76 26.41 22.11 -12.24
CA THR A 76 25.08 22.76 -12.38
C THR A 76 24.89 23.95 -11.44
N LEU A 77 25.67 24.01 -10.37
CA LEU A 77 25.66 25.09 -9.38
C LEU A 77 26.70 26.21 -9.72
N GLY A 78 27.30 26.12 -10.90
CA GLY A 78 28.17 27.18 -11.44
C GLY A 78 29.67 26.90 -11.36
N TRP A 79 30.11 25.76 -10.79
CA TRP A 79 31.54 25.37 -10.84
C TRP A 79 32.10 25.42 -12.29
N PRO A 80 33.31 25.89 -12.53
CA PRO A 80 34.38 26.20 -11.56
C PRO A 80 34.36 27.61 -10.97
N LYS A 81 33.32 28.40 -11.21
CA LYS A 81 33.14 29.69 -10.56
C LYS A 81 32.61 29.50 -9.12
N LYS A 82 32.99 30.40 -8.22
CA LYS A 82 32.34 30.50 -6.92
C LYS A 82 31.03 31.23 -7.09
N THR A 83 29.93 30.57 -6.75
CA THR A 83 28.57 31.11 -6.82
C THR A 83 27.88 30.93 -5.47
N GLU A 84 26.87 31.73 -5.17
CA GLU A 84 26.05 31.58 -3.97
C GLU A 84 25.35 30.22 -3.93
N ASP A 85 24.87 29.75 -5.08
CA ASP A 85 24.23 28.43 -5.20
C ASP A 85 25.20 27.29 -4.87
N LEU A 86 26.45 27.38 -5.33
CA LEU A 86 27.47 26.38 -5.03
C LEU A 86 27.82 26.35 -3.53
N ASP A 87 27.93 27.53 -2.91
CA ASP A 87 28.26 27.64 -1.50
C ASP A 87 27.09 27.17 -0.60
N TYR A 88 25.83 27.33 -1.06
CA TYR A 88 24.64 26.95 -0.31
C TYR A 88 24.25 25.48 -0.53
N PHE A 89 24.16 25.00 -1.77
CA PHE A 89 23.59 23.68 -2.11
C PHE A 89 24.62 22.56 -2.19
N PHE A 90 25.92 22.83 -2.16
CA PHE A 90 26.95 21.79 -2.22
C PHE A 90 27.69 21.61 -0.88
N PRO A 91 27.77 20.38 -0.32
CA PRO A 91 27.19 19.13 -0.82
C PRO A 91 25.67 19.07 -0.69
N THR A 92 25.02 18.27 -1.53
CA THR A 92 23.59 18.05 -1.47
C THR A 92 23.24 17.03 -0.37
N ASP A 93 21.97 16.98 0.07
CA ASP A 93 21.57 16.06 1.14
C ASP A 93 21.34 14.65 0.61
N VAL A 94 20.51 14.50 -0.43
CA VAL A 94 20.09 13.20 -0.94
C VAL A 94 20.22 13.13 -2.46
N LEU A 95 20.93 12.11 -2.94
CA LEU A 95 20.91 11.69 -4.34
C LEU A 95 19.94 10.54 -4.50
N VAL A 96 18.94 10.67 -5.38
CA VAL A 96 17.99 9.59 -5.72
C VAL A 96 18.33 9.05 -7.10
N THR A 97 18.55 7.73 -7.21
CA THR A 97 18.91 7.08 -8.49
C THR A 97 18.58 5.60 -8.50
N GLY A 98 18.58 4.99 -9.71
CA GLY A 98 18.50 3.54 -9.86
C GLY A 98 19.76 2.82 -9.37
N TYR A 99 19.58 1.64 -8.81
CA TYR A 99 20.71 0.85 -8.32
C TYR A 99 21.65 0.35 -9.45
N ASP A 100 21.17 0.31 -10.70
CA ASP A 100 21.92 -0.20 -11.85
C ASP A 100 23.02 0.73 -12.33
N ILE A 101 23.05 1.99 -11.87
CA ILE A 101 24.07 2.97 -12.21
C ILE A 101 24.96 3.40 -11.02
N ILE A 102 25.05 2.58 -9.98
CA ILE A 102 25.97 2.81 -8.85
C ILE A 102 27.40 3.04 -9.36
N PHE A 103 27.90 2.10 -10.17
CA PHE A 103 29.26 2.17 -10.69
C PHE A 103 29.45 3.30 -11.72
N PHE A 104 28.52 3.42 -12.65
CA PHE A 104 28.69 4.35 -13.77
C PHE A 104 28.50 5.81 -13.38
N TRP A 105 27.66 6.09 -12.39
CA TRP A 105 27.32 7.47 -12.03
C TRP A 105 27.66 7.82 -10.59
N VAL A 106 27.18 7.07 -9.61
CA VAL A 106 27.34 7.41 -8.19
C VAL A 106 28.80 7.47 -7.78
N ILE A 107 29.57 6.39 -8.06
CA ILE A 107 30.99 6.32 -7.72
C ILE A 107 31.77 7.41 -8.45
N ARG A 108 31.44 7.68 -9.71
CA ARG A 108 32.10 8.72 -10.49
C ARG A 108 31.85 10.13 -9.97
N MET A 109 30.62 10.41 -9.51
CA MET A 109 30.34 11.68 -8.84
C MET A 109 31.11 11.82 -7.52
N ILE A 110 31.24 10.72 -6.76
CA ILE A 110 31.96 10.73 -5.49
C ILE A 110 33.44 11.06 -5.70
N PHE A 111 34.15 10.34 -6.55
CA PHE A 111 35.56 10.63 -6.75
C PHE A 111 35.81 11.99 -7.44
N SER A 112 34.92 12.41 -8.37
CA SER A 112 35.01 13.74 -8.97
C SER A 112 34.75 14.86 -7.95
N GLY A 113 33.84 14.64 -7.01
CA GLY A 113 33.56 15.54 -5.89
C GLY A 113 34.79 15.70 -4.98
N TYR A 114 35.43 14.61 -4.62
CA TYR A 114 36.65 14.66 -3.82
C TYR A 114 37.81 15.34 -4.58
N GLU A 115 38.01 15.02 -5.85
CA GLU A 115 39.09 15.59 -6.67
C GLU A 115 38.89 17.10 -6.90
N GLN A 116 37.68 17.54 -7.24
CA GLN A 116 37.43 18.92 -7.64
C GLN A 116 37.01 19.84 -6.49
N MET A 117 36.33 19.30 -5.49
CA MET A 117 35.70 20.06 -4.38
C MET A 117 36.27 19.71 -3.01
N GLY A 118 37.09 18.65 -2.90
CA GLY A 118 37.72 18.21 -1.65
C GLY A 118 36.78 17.53 -0.65
N LYS A 119 35.53 17.24 -1.03
CA LYS A 119 34.54 16.61 -0.16
C LYS A 119 33.49 15.79 -0.93
N ALA A 120 32.79 14.92 -0.20
CA ALA A 120 31.71 14.12 -0.78
C ALA A 120 30.60 15.03 -1.35
N PRO A 121 30.01 14.68 -2.52
CA PRO A 121 29.02 15.53 -3.17
C PRO A 121 27.61 15.43 -2.57
N PHE A 122 27.32 14.42 -1.75
CA PHE A 122 26.03 14.19 -1.09
C PHE A 122 26.19 13.36 0.18
N HIS A 123 25.22 13.46 1.10
CA HIS A 123 25.23 12.74 2.37
C HIS A 123 24.60 11.35 2.25
N THR A 124 23.49 11.25 1.53
CA THR A 124 22.71 10.02 1.39
C THR A 124 22.50 9.67 -0.08
N VAL A 125 22.55 8.38 -0.41
CA VAL A 125 22.15 7.88 -1.73
C VAL A 125 20.95 6.94 -1.56
N LEU A 126 19.80 7.37 -2.05
CA LEU A 126 18.58 6.59 -2.07
C LEU A 126 18.47 5.84 -3.40
N PHE A 127 18.54 4.52 -3.35
CA PHE A 127 18.40 3.67 -4.53
C PHE A 127 16.95 3.22 -4.68
N HIS A 128 16.34 3.55 -5.82
CA HIS A 128 15.06 2.98 -6.22
C HIS A 128 15.26 1.74 -7.11
N GLY A 129 14.24 0.87 -7.16
CA GLY A 129 14.17 -0.24 -8.09
C GLY A 129 13.77 0.20 -9.50
N LEU A 130 13.89 -0.72 -10.46
CA LEU A 130 13.44 -0.50 -11.83
C LEU A 130 11.99 -0.93 -12.00
N VAL A 131 11.26 -0.17 -12.82
CA VAL A 131 9.92 -0.56 -13.27
C VAL A 131 10.07 -1.58 -14.41
N ARG A 132 9.47 -2.74 -14.23
CA ARG A 132 9.47 -3.86 -15.19
C ARG A 132 8.07 -4.07 -15.74
N ASP A 133 7.98 -4.74 -16.88
CA ASP A 133 6.68 -5.14 -17.42
C ASP A 133 5.98 -6.18 -16.54
N SER A 134 4.75 -6.54 -16.84
CA SER A 134 3.95 -7.52 -16.08
C SER A 134 4.60 -8.91 -15.98
N GLN A 135 5.49 -9.25 -16.92
CA GLN A 135 6.25 -10.49 -16.92
C GLN A 135 7.58 -10.39 -16.15
N GLY A 136 7.90 -9.20 -15.63
CA GLY A 136 9.15 -8.95 -14.90
C GLY A 136 10.36 -8.68 -15.78
N ARG A 137 10.19 -8.45 -17.09
CA ARG A 137 11.29 -8.12 -18.01
C ARG A 137 11.61 -6.63 -17.93
N LYS A 138 12.88 -6.28 -18.10
CA LYS A 138 13.30 -4.88 -18.22
C LYS A 138 12.63 -4.25 -19.43
N MET A 139 12.03 -3.07 -19.26
CA MET A 139 11.44 -2.32 -20.36
C MET A 139 12.55 -1.78 -21.27
N SER A 140 12.40 -1.97 -22.59
CA SER A 140 13.33 -1.45 -23.58
C SER A 140 12.62 -1.12 -24.89
N LYS A 141 13.18 -0.17 -25.64
CA LYS A 141 12.67 0.20 -26.97
C LYS A 141 12.72 -0.98 -27.95
N SER A 142 13.75 -1.82 -27.85
CA SER A 142 13.92 -2.99 -28.72
C SER A 142 12.90 -4.09 -28.50
N LEU A 143 12.37 -4.23 -27.28
CA LEU A 143 11.32 -5.19 -26.95
C LEU A 143 9.91 -4.65 -27.17
N GLY A 144 9.76 -3.35 -27.39
CA GLY A 144 8.44 -2.71 -27.54
C GLY A 144 7.53 -2.86 -26.31
N ASN A 145 8.10 -3.14 -25.14
CA ASN A 145 7.37 -3.37 -23.89
C ASN A 145 7.41 -2.14 -22.95
N GLY A 146 7.86 -1.00 -23.46
CA GLY A 146 7.85 0.27 -22.74
C GLY A 146 6.42 0.77 -22.59
N ILE A 147 6.10 1.34 -21.43
CA ILE A 147 4.83 2.01 -21.14
C ILE A 147 5.12 3.51 -21.11
N ASP A 148 4.40 4.25 -21.93
CA ASP A 148 4.50 5.71 -21.92
C ASP A 148 3.74 6.25 -20.70
N PRO A 149 4.42 6.95 -19.76
CA PRO A 149 3.76 7.55 -18.62
C PRO A 149 2.69 8.58 -19.00
N LEU A 150 2.83 9.26 -20.14
CA LEU A 150 1.83 10.23 -20.61
C LEU A 150 0.52 9.55 -20.98
N GLU A 151 0.56 8.39 -21.64
CA GLU A 151 -0.64 7.60 -21.93
C GLU A 151 -1.35 7.15 -20.63
N VAL A 152 -0.57 6.81 -19.60
CA VAL A 152 -1.14 6.45 -18.30
C VAL A 152 -1.80 7.66 -17.64
N ILE A 153 -1.14 8.83 -17.68
CA ILE A 153 -1.66 10.09 -17.13
C ILE A 153 -2.95 10.50 -17.82
N ASP A 154 -3.00 10.45 -19.16
CA ASP A 154 -4.18 10.80 -19.93
C ASP A 154 -5.39 9.92 -19.59
N LYS A 155 -5.14 8.64 -19.32
CA LYS A 155 -6.20 7.67 -19.04
C LYS A 155 -6.64 7.62 -17.57
N TYR A 156 -5.73 7.77 -16.63
CA TYR A 156 -5.98 7.53 -15.21
C TYR A 156 -5.67 8.71 -14.29
N GLY A 157 -4.99 9.74 -14.80
CA GLY A 157 -4.53 10.88 -14.04
C GLY A 157 -3.13 10.71 -13.44
N ALA A 158 -2.45 11.83 -13.23
CA ALA A 158 -1.08 11.85 -12.73
C ALA A 158 -0.97 11.29 -11.31
N ASP A 159 -1.91 11.60 -10.43
CA ASP A 159 -1.91 11.11 -9.05
C ASP A 159 -2.05 9.58 -8.97
N ALA A 160 -2.85 8.98 -9.86
CA ALA A 160 -2.98 7.52 -9.91
C ALA A 160 -1.66 6.85 -10.31
N LEU A 161 -0.94 7.40 -11.28
CA LEU A 161 0.38 6.90 -11.68
C LEU A 161 1.39 7.06 -10.54
N ARG A 162 1.45 8.25 -9.92
CA ARG A 162 2.38 8.55 -8.80
C ARG A 162 2.15 7.59 -7.63
N LEU A 163 0.90 7.42 -7.21
CA LEU A 163 0.54 6.50 -6.13
C LEU A 163 0.94 5.06 -6.47
N THR A 164 0.67 4.61 -7.71
CA THR A 164 1.03 3.26 -8.17
C THR A 164 2.53 3.00 -8.10
N LEU A 165 3.35 3.99 -8.49
CA LEU A 165 4.79 3.86 -8.53
C LEU A 165 5.45 3.85 -7.14
N ILE A 166 4.81 4.44 -6.13
CA ILE A 166 5.38 4.52 -4.79
C ILE A 166 4.84 3.41 -3.86
N THR A 167 3.57 3.00 -4.04
CA THR A 167 2.93 2.03 -3.16
C THR A 167 3.54 0.63 -3.30
N GLY A 168 3.86 0.01 -2.16
CA GLY A 168 4.42 -1.34 -2.10
C GLY A 168 5.86 -1.46 -2.59
N ASN A 169 6.55 -0.33 -2.78
CA ASN A 169 7.95 -0.30 -3.13
C ASN A 169 8.83 -0.20 -1.88
N ALA A 170 9.88 -1.04 -1.85
CA ALA A 170 10.98 -0.91 -0.92
C ALA A 170 12.23 -0.43 -1.66
N PRO A 171 13.11 0.38 -1.03
CA PRO A 171 14.34 0.85 -1.64
C PRO A 171 15.15 -0.28 -2.29
N GLY A 172 15.60 -0.07 -3.53
CA GLY A 172 16.42 -1.03 -4.27
C GLY A 172 15.71 -2.25 -4.85
N ASN A 173 14.40 -2.39 -4.68
CA ASN A 173 13.63 -3.51 -5.23
C ASN A 173 12.88 -3.11 -6.50
N ASP A 174 12.96 -3.97 -7.52
CA ASP A 174 12.22 -3.79 -8.76
C ASP A 174 10.73 -3.99 -8.55
N MET A 175 9.91 -3.23 -9.27
CA MET A 175 8.47 -3.40 -9.31
C MET A 175 7.98 -3.86 -10.68
N ARG A 176 6.92 -4.67 -10.69
CA ARG A 176 6.19 -4.97 -11.93
C ARG A 176 5.04 -4.00 -12.09
N PHE A 177 4.92 -3.46 -13.29
CA PHE A 177 3.81 -2.59 -13.64
C PHE A 177 2.60 -3.42 -14.07
N TYR A 178 1.44 -3.13 -13.46
CA TYR A 178 0.15 -3.71 -13.80
C TYR A 178 -0.89 -2.61 -13.95
N TRP A 179 -1.68 -2.65 -15.01
CA TRP A 179 -2.75 -1.69 -15.28
C TRP A 179 -3.81 -1.69 -14.18
N GLU A 180 -4.12 -2.85 -13.62
CA GLU A 180 -5.07 -3.04 -12.52
C GLU A 180 -4.65 -2.28 -11.26
N ARG A 181 -3.34 -2.14 -11.02
CA ARG A 181 -2.82 -1.33 -9.91
C ARG A 181 -3.07 0.17 -10.13
N VAL A 182 -2.89 0.64 -11.37
CA VAL A 182 -3.18 2.05 -11.70
C VAL A 182 -4.67 2.33 -11.57
N GLU A 183 -5.50 1.39 -11.99
CA GLU A 183 -6.95 1.50 -11.81
C GLU A 183 -7.35 1.52 -10.33
N SER A 184 -6.74 0.70 -9.49
CA SER A 184 -6.96 0.73 -8.04
C SER A 184 -6.55 2.07 -7.44
N SER A 185 -5.42 2.63 -7.86
CA SER A 185 -4.96 3.96 -7.43
C SER A 185 -5.91 5.08 -7.87
N ARG A 186 -6.46 5.01 -9.08
CA ARG A 186 -7.53 5.93 -9.53
C ARG A 186 -8.79 5.79 -8.69
N ASN A 187 -9.17 4.56 -8.35
CA ASN A 187 -10.34 4.32 -7.51
C ASN A 187 -10.15 4.90 -6.10
N PHE A 188 -8.92 4.86 -5.58
CA PHE A 188 -8.58 5.54 -4.33
C PHE A 188 -8.74 7.07 -4.45
N ALA A 189 -8.20 7.67 -5.51
CA ALA A 189 -8.40 9.10 -5.79
C ALA A 189 -9.89 9.48 -5.84
N ASN A 190 -10.70 8.66 -6.53
CA ASN A 190 -12.15 8.85 -6.59
C ASN A 190 -12.82 8.72 -5.20
N LYS A 191 -12.34 7.81 -4.36
CA LYS A 191 -12.86 7.66 -2.99
C LYS A 191 -12.54 8.91 -2.15
N VAL A 192 -11.31 9.40 -2.21
CA VAL A 192 -10.90 10.66 -1.54
C VAL A 192 -11.76 11.82 -2.01
N TRP A 193 -11.94 11.98 -3.32
CA TRP A 193 -12.78 13.02 -3.91
C TRP A 193 -14.23 12.97 -3.41
N ASN A 194 -14.85 11.79 -3.48
CA ASN A 194 -16.24 11.62 -3.08
C ASN A 194 -16.45 11.84 -1.58
N ALA A 195 -15.53 11.37 -0.74
CA ALA A 195 -15.55 11.62 0.70
C ALA A 195 -15.41 13.12 1.01
N SER A 196 -14.47 13.80 0.36
CA SER A 196 -14.25 15.23 0.52
C SER A 196 -15.46 16.04 0.05
N ARG A 197 -16.05 15.67 -1.09
CA ARG A 197 -17.29 16.29 -1.60
C ARG A 197 -18.46 16.11 -0.62
N PHE A 198 -18.64 14.90 -0.07
CA PHE A 198 -19.65 14.66 0.95
C PHE A 198 -19.46 15.56 2.16
N ILE A 199 -18.23 15.66 2.65
CA ILE A 199 -17.89 16.52 3.80
C ILE A 199 -18.19 17.98 3.48
N MET A 200 -17.67 18.52 2.38
CA MET A 200 -17.86 19.93 1.99
C MET A 200 -19.34 20.30 1.85
N MET A 201 -20.15 19.44 1.25
CA MET A 201 -21.61 19.65 1.13
C MET A 201 -22.30 19.73 2.50
N ASN A 202 -21.83 18.97 3.48
CA ASN A 202 -22.40 19.02 4.84
C ASN A 202 -21.88 20.21 5.65
N LEU A 203 -20.69 20.72 5.32
CA LEU A 203 -20.12 21.92 5.96
C LEU A 203 -20.68 23.24 5.40
N GLU A 204 -21.36 23.20 4.26
CA GLU A 204 -21.89 24.40 3.61
C GLU A 204 -22.89 25.12 4.53
N GLY A 205 -22.61 26.41 4.80
CA GLY A 205 -23.43 27.25 5.67
C GLY A 205 -23.31 26.95 7.17
N ALA A 206 -22.47 25.99 7.59
CA ALA A 206 -22.26 25.68 9.01
C ALA A 206 -21.24 26.64 9.63
N ALA A 207 -21.59 27.23 10.77
CA ALA A 207 -20.65 27.99 11.59
C ALA A 207 -19.86 26.99 12.47
N ILE A 208 -18.70 26.55 11.98
CA ILE A 208 -17.88 25.53 12.63
C ILE A 208 -16.94 26.20 13.63
N THR A 209 -17.02 25.75 14.88
CA THR A 209 -16.13 26.18 15.97
C THR A 209 -15.40 24.97 16.55
N GLU A 210 -14.21 25.18 17.07
CA GLU A 210 -13.47 24.13 17.78
C GLU A 210 -14.24 23.71 19.03
N PRO A 211 -14.59 22.41 19.16
CA PRO A 211 -15.32 21.92 20.32
C PRO A 211 -14.39 21.79 21.53
N SER A 212 -14.97 21.88 22.73
CA SER A 212 -14.26 21.48 23.95
C SER A 212 -14.07 19.95 23.99
N ALA A 213 -13.14 19.47 24.81
CA ALA A 213 -12.87 18.04 24.95
C ALA A 213 -14.11 17.22 25.41
N ASP A 214 -15.02 17.84 26.15
CA ASP A 214 -16.24 17.21 26.65
C ASP A 214 -17.36 17.14 25.60
N GLU A 215 -17.29 17.97 24.55
CA GLU A 215 -18.24 17.95 23.43
C GLU A 215 -17.86 16.92 22.37
N LEU A 216 -16.60 16.45 22.37
CA LEU A 216 -16.15 15.38 21.48
C LEU A 216 -16.73 14.02 21.90
N GLN A 217 -17.42 13.39 20.97
CA GLN A 217 -17.94 12.03 21.15
C GLN A 217 -16.78 11.00 21.07
N PRO A 218 -16.94 9.76 21.58
CA PRO A 218 -15.90 8.74 21.52
C PRO A 218 -15.35 8.47 20.10
N ALA A 219 -16.19 8.52 19.08
CA ALA A 219 -15.76 8.36 17.69
C ALA A 219 -14.89 9.53 17.20
N ASP A 220 -15.17 10.76 17.66
CA ASP A 220 -14.37 11.94 17.31
C ASP A 220 -12.98 11.84 17.92
N LYS A 221 -12.89 11.48 19.20
CA LYS A 221 -11.64 11.26 19.93
C LYS A 221 -10.81 10.13 19.28
N TRP A 222 -11.50 9.02 18.95
CA TRP A 222 -10.87 7.90 18.25
C TRP A 222 -10.19 8.31 16.94
N ILE A 223 -10.89 8.99 16.04
CA ILE A 223 -10.34 9.34 14.73
C ILE A 223 -9.26 10.43 14.83
N LEU A 224 -9.37 11.36 15.79
CA LEU A 224 -8.32 12.33 16.10
C LEU A 224 -7.06 11.62 16.61
N SER A 225 -7.19 10.62 17.47
CA SER A 225 -6.08 9.81 17.96
C SER A 225 -5.41 9.00 16.84
N LYS A 226 -6.22 8.43 15.92
CA LYS A 226 -5.72 7.70 14.75
C LYS A 226 -4.93 8.60 13.78
N VAL A 227 -5.44 9.79 13.42
CA VAL A 227 -4.72 10.71 12.54
C VAL A 227 -3.46 11.28 13.20
N ASN A 228 -3.50 11.49 14.51
CA ASN A 228 -2.37 11.92 15.31
C ASN A 228 -1.22 10.89 15.30
N THR A 229 -1.54 9.62 15.53
CA THR A 229 -0.58 8.51 15.42
C THR A 229 -0.08 8.36 13.98
N LEU A 230 -0.96 8.51 13.00
CA LEU A 230 -0.59 8.49 11.59
C LEU A 230 0.44 9.57 11.25
N ALA A 231 0.25 10.80 11.72
CA ALA A 231 1.18 11.91 11.48
C ALA A 231 2.60 11.58 11.97
N LYS A 232 2.70 11.03 13.18
CA LYS A 232 3.97 10.55 13.73
C LYS A 232 4.59 9.44 12.88
N ASP A 233 3.82 8.41 12.59
CA ASP A 233 4.27 7.23 11.87
C ASP A 233 4.73 7.56 10.44
N VAL A 234 3.98 8.41 9.74
CA VAL A 234 4.33 8.86 8.38
C VAL A 234 5.63 9.65 8.41
N THR A 235 5.76 10.59 9.34
CA THR A 235 6.99 11.40 9.48
C THR A 235 8.20 10.51 9.73
N GLU A 236 8.11 9.60 10.70
CA GLU A 236 9.21 8.68 11.03
C GLU A 236 9.61 7.77 9.84
N ASN A 237 8.64 7.30 9.05
CA ASN A 237 8.92 6.48 7.87
C ASN A 237 9.53 7.31 6.74
N MET A 238 9.06 8.54 6.53
CA MET A 238 9.64 9.45 5.53
C MET A 238 11.08 9.83 5.87
N ASP A 239 11.38 10.10 7.13
CA ASP A 239 12.74 10.37 7.62
C ASP A 239 13.70 9.19 7.40
N LYS A 240 13.18 7.96 7.41
CA LYS A 240 13.92 6.72 7.07
C LYS A 240 13.93 6.40 5.58
N TYR A 241 13.36 7.24 4.73
CA TYR A 241 13.15 7.00 3.29
C TYR A 241 12.29 5.77 2.97
N GLU A 242 11.42 5.36 3.89
CA GLU A 242 10.48 4.24 3.72
C GLU A 242 9.14 4.73 3.13
N MET A 243 9.22 5.41 1.98
CA MET A 243 8.09 6.10 1.34
C MET A 243 6.91 5.17 1.03
N GLY A 244 7.19 3.92 0.64
CA GLY A 244 6.16 2.92 0.36
C GLY A 244 5.36 2.54 1.60
N ILE A 245 6.00 2.50 2.78
CA ILE A 245 5.33 2.24 4.06
C ILE A 245 4.53 3.48 4.49
N ALA A 246 5.13 4.66 4.38
CA ALA A 246 4.46 5.92 4.72
C ALA A 246 3.15 6.10 3.94
N VAL A 247 3.18 5.96 2.61
CA VAL A 247 1.99 6.13 1.78
C VAL A 247 0.93 5.04 2.02
N GLN A 248 1.34 3.80 2.32
CA GLN A 248 0.40 2.73 2.64
C GLN A 248 -0.38 3.03 3.92
N LYS A 249 0.29 3.53 4.98
CA LYS A 249 -0.39 3.96 6.21
C LYS A 249 -1.42 5.07 5.96
N VAL A 250 -1.09 6.05 5.11
CA VAL A 250 -2.03 7.12 4.72
C VAL A 250 -3.21 6.54 3.95
N TYR A 251 -2.95 5.62 3.02
CA TYR A 251 -3.98 4.94 2.24
C TYR A 251 -4.95 4.18 3.15
N ASP A 252 -4.43 3.31 4.03
CA ASP A 252 -5.23 2.48 4.94
C ASP A 252 -6.06 3.36 5.89
N PHE A 253 -5.47 4.42 6.45
CA PHE A 253 -6.19 5.35 7.30
C PHE A 253 -7.37 6.02 6.56
N ILE A 254 -7.12 6.57 5.36
CA ILE A 254 -8.18 7.27 4.61
C ILE A 254 -9.25 6.28 4.18
N TRP A 255 -8.85 5.12 3.66
CA TRP A 255 -9.81 4.14 3.14
C TRP A 255 -10.61 3.47 4.24
N ASP A 256 -9.91 2.82 5.17
CA ASP A 256 -10.53 1.94 6.15
C ASP A 256 -11.06 2.71 7.36
N GLU A 257 -10.25 3.61 7.97
CA GLU A 257 -10.65 4.25 9.22
C GLU A 257 -11.56 5.46 8.97
N PHE A 258 -11.13 6.37 8.11
CA PHE A 258 -11.85 7.63 7.90
C PHE A 258 -13.12 7.45 7.05
N CYS A 259 -12.99 6.84 5.84
CA CYS A 259 -14.12 6.72 4.93
C CYS A 259 -15.12 5.64 5.32
N ASP A 260 -14.63 4.43 5.66
CA ASP A 260 -15.52 3.28 5.89
C ASP A 260 -16.15 3.29 7.28
N TRP A 261 -15.52 3.97 8.25
CA TRP A 261 -16.02 4.02 9.63
C TRP A 261 -16.42 5.41 10.08
N TYR A 262 -15.48 6.35 10.18
CA TYR A 262 -15.77 7.63 10.82
C TYR A 262 -16.86 8.42 10.09
N ILE A 263 -16.76 8.56 8.78
CA ILE A 263 -17.79 9.24 7.98
C ILE A 263 -19.15 8.58 8.16
N GLU A 264 -19.22 7.24 8.17
CA GLU A 264 -20.47 6.51 8.34
C GLU A 264 -21.07 6.67 9.74
N ILE A 265 -20.22 6.65 10.78
CA ILE A 265 -20.67 6.88 12.17
C ILE A 265 -21.26 8.29 12.34
N THR A 266 -20.66 9.29 11.72
CA THR A 266 -21.08 10.69 11.88
C THR A 266 -22.34 11.07 11.12
N LYS A 267 -22.80 10.25 10.15
CA LYS A 267 -23.99 10.58 9.33
C LYS A 267 -25.23 10.91 10.14
N THR A 268 -25.50 10.16 11.19
CA THR A 268 -26.67 10.40 12.06
C THR A 268 -26.63 11.79 12.68
N ARG A 269 -25.47 12.20 13.16
CA ARG A 269 -25.24 13.51 13.81
C ARG A 269 -25.31 14.66 12.78
N THR A 270 -24.70 14.48 11.63
CA THR A 270 -24.67 15.49 10.57
C THR A 270 -26.02 15.71 9.91
N TYR A 271 -26.85 14.66 9.78
CA TYR A 271 -28.22 14.76 9.25
C TYR A 271 -29.21 15.34 10.27
N ASN A 272 -28.98 15.11 11.57
CA ASN A 272 -29.83 15.60 12.65
C ASN A 272 -29.30 16.88 13.32
N LYS A 273 -28.54 17.70 12.59
CA LYS A 273 -27.85 18.89 13.08
C LYS A 273 -28.74 19.90 13.80
N GLU A 274 -30.04 19.93 13.51
CA GLU A 274 -31.00 20.82 14.17
C GLU A 274 -31.44 20.31 15.56
N GLN A 275 -31.38 18.99 15.77
CA GLN A 275 -31.80 18.36 17.04
C GLN A 275 -30.68 18.42 18.09
N ASP A 276 -29.43 18.23 17.66
CA ASP A 276 -28.25 18.32 18.52
C ASP A 276 -27.13 19.10 17.82
N PRO A 277 -27.21 20.45 17.87
CA PRO A 277 -26.23 21.32 17.21
C PRO A 277 -24.80 21.19 17.77
N VAL A 278 -24.66 20.87 19.06
CA VAL A 278 -23.35 20.74 19.72
C VAL A 278 -22.63 19.50 19.19
N SER A 279 -23.29 18.36 19.21
CA SER A 279 -22.75 17.12 18.67
C SER A 279 -22.47 17.22 17.15
N ALA A 280 -23.36 17.87 16.40
CA ALA A 280 -23.16 18.11 14.97
C ALA A 280 -21.93 19.01 14.70
N ASN A 281 -21.73 20.10 15.47
CA ASN A 281 -20.55 20.96 15.37
C ASN A 281 -19.27 20.18 15.63
N ALA A 282 -19.24 19.34 16.69
CA ALA A 282 -18.09 18.51 17.00
C ALA A 282 -17.76 17.55 15.83
N ALA A 283 -18.79 16.91 15.22
CA ALA A 283 -18.60 16.05 14.05
C ALA A 283 -18.09 16.84 12.83
N PHE A 284 -18.64 18.02 12.53
CA PHE A 284 -18.19 18.84 11.41
C PHE A 284 -16.76 19.33 11.58
N TRP A 285 -16.41 19.80 12.77
CA TRP A 285 -15.05 20.23 13.07
C TRP A 285 -14.06 19.08 12.93
N THR A 286 -14.38 17.91 13.47
CA THR A 286 -13.52 16.74 13.40
C THR A 286 -13.38 16.23 11.97
N LEU A 287 -14.48 16.14 11.19
CA LEU A 287 -14.43 15.78 9.76
C LEU A 287 -13.50 16.71 8.97
N LYS A 288 -13.64 18.03 9.18
CA LYS A 288 -12.80 19.04 8.52
C LYS A 288 -11.34 18.92 8.92
N THR A 289 -11.08 18.79 10.21
CA THR A 289 -9.73 18.72 10.77
C THR A 289 -9.01 17.46 10.30
N VAL A 290 -9.63 16.30 10.46
CA VAL A 290 -9.03 15.02 10.05
C VAL A 290 -8.81 14.95 8.54
N LEU A 291 -9.77 15.44 7.73
CA LEU A 291 -9.57 15.54 6.28
C LEU A 291 -8.38 16.43 5.96
N THR A 292 -8.27 17.60 6.58
CA THR A 292 -7.16 18.53 6.36
C THR A 292 -5.81 17.89 6.67
N GLU A 293 -5.67 17.24 7.82
CA GLU A 293 -4.41 16.59 8.20
C GLU A 293 -4.09 15.40 7.28
N ALA A 294 -5.09 14.60 6.91
CA ALA A 294 -4.91 13.49 5.97
C ALA A 294 -4.49 13.96 4.57
N LEU A 295 -5.06 15.08 4.07
CA LEU A 295 -4.66 15.67 2.79
C LEU A 295 -3.20 16.15 2.81
N LYS A 296 -2.75 16.78 3.90
CA LYS A 296 -1.35 17.20 4.06
C LYS A 296 -0.40 15.99 4.02
N LEU A 297 -0.73 14.90 4.73
CA LEU A 297 0.07 13.68 4.73
C LEU A 297 0.08 12.97 3.37
N LEU A 298 -1.00 13.08 2.60
CA LEU A 298 -1.13 12.48 1.27
C LEU A 298 -0.46 13.32 0.17
N HIS A 299 -0.34 14.64 0.38
CA HIS A 299 0.08 15.60 -0.65
C HIS A 299 1.42 15.27 -1.32
N PRO A 300 2.48 14.84 -0.62
CA PRO A 300 3.74 14.47 -1.28
C PRO A 300 3.59 13.36 -2.33
N PHE A 301 2.58 12.52 -2.20
CA PHE A 301 2.32 11.37 -3.06
C PHE A 301 1.29 11.67 -4.16
N MET A 302 0.24 12.43 -3.85
CA MET A 302 -0.87 12.77 -4.74
C MET A 302 -1.16 14.29 -4.72
N PRO A 303 -0.25 15.09 -5.30
CA PRO A 303 -0.29 16.55 -5.13
C PRO A 303 -1.49 17.23 -5.78
N PHE A 304 -2.02 16.71 -6.91
CA PHE A 304 -3.05 17.43 -7.67
C PHE A 304 -4.42 17.38 -6.98
N ILE A 305 -4.88 16.21 -6.60
CA ILE A 305 -6.19 16.05 -5.95
C ILE A 305 -6.19 16.67 -4.55
N THR A 306 -5.09 16.56 -3.82
CA THR A 306 -5.00 17.10 -2.47
C THR A 306 -4.97 18.63 -2.46
N GLU A 307 -4.29 19.25 -3.42
CA GLU A 307 -4.30 20.70 -3.62
C GLU A 307 -5.72 21.21 -3.90
N GLU A 308 -6.41 20.61 -4.87
CA GLU A 308 -7.76 21.02 -5.27
C GLU A 308 -8.75 20.96 -4.11
N ILE A 309 -8.72 19.84 -3.36
CA ILE A 309 -9.60 19.67 -2.20
C ILE A 309 -9.24 20.64 -1.07
N PHE A 310 -7.94 20.80 -0.79
CA PHE A 310 -7.48 21.67 0.28
C PHE A 310 -7.85 23.13 0.03
N CYS A 311 -7.58 23.66 -1.15
CA CYS A 311 -7.90 25.05 -1.50
C CYS A 311 -9.43 25.29 -1.50
N THR A 312 -10.23 24.29 -1.88
CA THR A 312 -11.70 24.39 -1.77
C THR A 312 -12.15 24.41 -0.30
N LEU A 313 -11.54 23.59 0.57
CA LEU A 313 -11.88 23.49 2.00
C LEU A 313 -11.38 24.70 2.80
N HIS A 314 -10.30 25.33 2.35
CA HIS A 314 -9.62 26.46 2.98
C HIS A 314 -9.43 27.62 1.98
N PRO A 315 -10.51 28.31 1.55
CA PRO A 315 -10.45 29.32 0.48
C PRO A 315 -9.64 30.59 0.80
N LYS A 316 -9.12 30.70 2.00
CA LYS A 316 -8.21 31.80 2.41
C LYS A 316 -6.73 31.40 2.31
N GLU A 317 -6.43 30.15 2.15
CA GLU A 317 -5.08 29.62 2.00
C GLU A 317 -4.71 29.62 0.51
N GLU A 318 -3.47 29.97 0.20
CA GLU A 318 -2.99 30.05 -1.18
C GLU A 318 -2.74 28.65 -1.77
N THR A 319 -2.16 27.77 -0.98
CA THR A 319 -1.80 26.41 -1.41
C THR A 319 -1.53 25.53 -0.17
N ILE A 320 -1.79 24.23 -0.29
CA ILE A 320 -1.42 23.24 0.73
C ILE A 320 0.10 23.17 0.96
N MET A 321 0.90 23.56 -0.05
CA MET A 321 2.36 23.56 0.02
C MET A 321 2.91 24.50 1.12
N LEU A 322 2.17 25.55 1.49
CA LEU A 322 2.54 26.47 2.56
C LEU A 322 1.96 26.08 3.93
N ALA A 323 1.10 25.06 3.96
CA ALA A 323 0.53 24.58 5.20
C ALA A 323 1.60 23.87 6.06
N LYS A 324 1.47 24.00 7.39
CA LYS A 324 2.36 23.28 8.31
C LYS A 324 2.15 21.77 8.19
N TRP A 325 3.25 21.03 8.20
CA TRP A 325 3.23 19.57 8.28
C TRP A 325 2.55 19.11 9.56
N PRO A 326 1.72 18.04 9.52
CA PRO A 326 1.08 17.50 10.71
C PRO A 326 2.10 17.00 11.74
N GLU A 327 1.93 17.45 12.98
CA GLU A 327 2.78 17.05 14.10
C GLU A 327 1.97 16.26 15.13
N TYR A 328 2.63 15.32 15.82
CA TYR A 328 2.02 14.56 16.91
C TYR A 328 1.65 15.49 18.07
N ARG A 329 0.43 15.38 18.57
CA ARG A 329 -0.13 16.15 19.67
C ARG A 329 -0.50 15.22 20.82
N ALA A 330 0.07 15.43 22.00
CA ALA A 330 -0.21 14.61 23.18
C ALA A 330 -1.66 14.70 23.67
N ASP A 331 -2.32 15.86 23.43
CA ASP A 331 -3.72 16.11 23.78
C ASP A 331 -4.72 15.41 22.86
N TRP A 332 -4.26 14.82 21.74
CA TRP A 332 -5.06 13.99 20.83
C TRP A 332 -4.76 12.49 20.98
N ASN A 333 -4.27 12.05 22.11
CA ASN A 333 -4.01 10.65 22.38
C ASN A 333 -5.12 10.06 23.26
N PHE A 334 -6.01 9.26 22.66
CA PHE A 334 -7.21 8.73 23.30
C PHE A 334 -7.24 7.18 23.21
N PRO A 335 -6.37 6.48 23.94
CA PRO A 335 -6.25 5.01 23.83
C PRO A 335 -7.50 4.24 24.27
N ALA A 336 -8.25 4.77 25.23
CA ALA A 336 -9.49 4.14 25.69
C ALA A 336 -10.60 4.18 24.62
N GLU A 337 -10.72 5.30 23.91
CA GLU A 337 -11.66 5.43 22.81
C GLU A 337 -11.21 4.63 21.57
N GLU A 338 -9.89 4.46 21.36
CA GLU A 338 -9.39 3.56 20.33
C GLU A 338 -9.81 2.10 20.60
N GLU A 339 -9.59 1.59 21.80
CA GLU A 339 -10.00 0.24 22.19
C GLU A 339 -11.52 0.07 22.08
N MET A 340 -12.30 1.04 22.55
CA MET A 340 -13.76 1.04 22.46
C MET A 340 -14.25 0.90 21.02
N LEU A 341 -13.69 1.67 20.08
CA LEU A 341 -14.10 1.63 18.68
C LEU A 341 -13.62 0.37 17.96
N GLU A 342 -12.49 -0.23 18.32
CA GLU A 342 -12.08 -1.52 17.78
C GLU A 342 -13.07 -2.63 18.18
N HIS A 343 -13.55 -2.69 19.43
CA HIS A 343 -14.61 -3.60 19.83
C HIS A 343 -15.92 -3.36 19.06
N CYS A 344 -16.26 -2.08 18.83
CA CYS A 344 -17.42 -1.73 18.01
C CYS A 344 -17.27 -2.25 16.57
N LYS A 345 -16.10 -2.05 15.95
CA LYS A 345 -15.79 -2.51 14.60
C LYS A 345 -15.87 -4.04 14.48
N ASP A 346 -15.33 -4.77 15.45
CA ASP A 346 -15.38 -6.24 15.48
C ASP A 346 -16.80 -6.76 15.55
N LEU A 347 -17.64 -6.15 16.39
CA LEU A 347 -19.06 -6.47 16.46
C LEU A 347 -19.76 -6.26 15.12
N VAL A 348 -19.61 -5.06 14.55
CA VAL A 348 -20.26 -4.73 13.27
C VAL A 348 -19.78 -5.64 12.14
N LYS A 349 -18.47 -5.94 12.07
CA LYS A 349 -17.91 -6.90 11.10
C LYS A 349 -18.50 -8.30 11.30
N GLY A 350 -18.56 -8.78 12.54
CA GLY A 350 -19.15 -10.07 12.88
C GLY A 350 -20.59 -10.20 12.40
N VAL A 351 -21.43 -9.20 12.70
CA VAL A 351 -22.84 -9.17 12.26
C VAL A 351 -22.94 -9.09 10.72
N ARG A 352 -22.17 -8.24 10.07
CA ARG A 352 -22.17 -8.12 8.60
C ARG A 352 -21.76 -9.42 7.90
N ASN A 353 -20.80 -10.14 8.45
CA ASN A 353 -20.38 -11.45 7.91
C ASN A 353 -21.54 -12.46 7.97
N VAL A 354 -22.20 -12.59 9.11
CA VAL A 354 -23.39 -13.46 9.25
C VAL A 354 -24.46 -13.07 8.24
N ARG A 355 -24.78 -11.78 8.15
CA ARG A 355 -25.81 -11.29 7.20
C ARG A 355 -25.45 -11.63 5.75
N THR A 356 -24.15 -11.54 5.39
CA THR A 356 -23.68 -11.89 4.06
C THR A 356 -23.73 -13.39 3.80
N GLU A 357 -23.31 -14.21 4.76
CA GLU A 357 -23.33 -15.67 4.68
C GLU A 357 -24.74 -16.23 4.55
N MET A 358 -25.70 -15.56 5.20
CA MET A 358 -27.12 -15.95 5.19
C MET A 358 -27.93 -15.23 4.11
N ASP A 359 -27.31 -14.42 3.26
CA ASP A 359 -27.96 -13.64 2.19
C ASP A 359 -29.11 -12.75 2.71
N VAL A 360 -28.91 -12.13 3.89
CA VAL A 360 -29.89 -11.27 4.53
C VAL A 360 -29.99 -9.93 3.83
N PRO A 361 -31.16 -9.51 3.33
CA PRO A 361 -31.30 -8.21 2.66
C PRO A 361 -30.89 -7.04 3.58
N PRO A 362 -30.23 -5.98 3.04
CA PRO A 362 -29.81 -4.82 3.83
C PRO A 362 -30.97 -4.12 4.60
N SER A 363 -32.18 -4.14 4.05
CA SER A 363 -33.36 -3.53 4.65
C SER A 363 -33.93 -4.30 5.85
N ARG A 364 -33.56 -5.58 5.99
CA ARG A 364 -34.05 -6.41 7.10
C ARG A 364 -33.21 -6.15 8.35
N LYS A 365 -33.80 -5.67 9.42
CA LYS A 365 -33.16 -5.45 10.71
C LYS A 365 -33.29 -6.66 11.60
N ALA A 366 -32.28 -6.95 12.42
CA ALA A 366 -32.27 -8.06 13.36
C ALA A 366 -31.93 -7.57 14.76
N LYS A 367 -32.50 -8.23 15.78
CA LYS A 367 -32.09 -8.01 17.15
C LYS A 367 -30.70 -8.60 17.39
N ILE A 368 -29.89 -7.91 18.19
CA ILE A 368 -28.51 -8.36 18.53
C ILE A 368 -28.44 -8.51 20.05
N PHE A 369 -28.12 -9.70 20.52
CA PHE A 369 -27.73 -9.95 21.90
C PHE A 369 -26.20 -10.03 21.99
N ILE A 370 -25.64 -9.29 22.93
CA ILE A 370 -24.20 -9.25 23.20
C ILE A 370 -23.97 -9.86 24.56
N VAL A 371 -23.31 -11.00 24.61
CA VAL A 371 -22.98 -11.69 25.86
C VAL A 371 -21.50 -11.52 26.13
N ALA A 372 -21.16 -10.86 27.24
CA ALA A 372 -19.77 -10.64 27.67
C ALA A 372 -19.67 -10.80 29.19
N ASP A 373 -18.68 -11.57 29.66
CA ASP A 373 -18.44 -11.80 31.10
C ASP A 373 -17.90 -10.54 31.79
N ASP A 374 -17.07 -9.76 31.09
CA ASP A 374 -16.45 -8.54 31.59
C ASP A 374 -17.46 -7.37 31.67
N ALA A 375 -17.60 -6.79 32.86
CA ALA A 375 -18.49 -5.66 33.09
C ALA A 375 -18.05 -4.38 32.38
N ALA A 376 -16.74 -4.10 32.27
CA ALA A 376 -16.22 -2.93 31.57
C ALA A 376 -16.49 -3.04 30.07
N LEU A 377 -16.35 -4.23 29.51
CA LEU A 377 -16.65 -4.49 28.11
C LEU A 377 -18.15 -4.36 27.81
N ARG A 378 -19.03 -4.81 28.73
CA ARG A 378 -20.47 -4.55 28.59
C ARG A 378 -20.80 -3.07 28.58
N GLU A 379 -20.18 -2.27 29.46
CA GLU A 379 -20.34 -0.81 29.46
C GLU A 379 -19.88 -0.19 28.12
N THR A 380 -18.79 -0.69 27.57
CA THR A 380 -18.28 -0.28 26.25
C THR A 380 -19.32 -0.53 25.14
N PHE A 381 -19.93 -1.72 25.11
CA PHE A 381 -20.97 -2.05 24.12
C PHE A 381 -22.24 -1.23 24.31
N GLU A 382 -22.60 -0.89 25.53
CA GLU A 382 -23.75 0.00 25.78
C GLU A 382 -23.48 1.43 25.29
N LYS A 383 -22.29 1.98 25.51
CA LYS A 383 -21.90 3.32 25.02
C LYS A 383 -21.89 3.44 23.50
N THR A 384 -21.65 2.33 22.78
CA THR A 384 -21.58 2.31 21.32
C THR A 384 -22.85 1.78 20.65
N ARG A 385 -23.93 1.60 21.41
CA ARG A 385 -25.21 0.99 20.98
C ARG A 385 -25.81 1.63 19.72
N GLU A 386 -25.81 2.96 19.61
CA GLU A 386 -26.35 3.67 18.46
C GLU A 386 -25.62 3.34 17.15
N ALA A 387 -24.30 3.10 17.21
CA ALA A 387 -23.53 2.71 16.06
C ALA A 387 -24.00 1.37 15.48
N TYR A 388 -24.44 0.43 16.31
CA TYR A 388 -24.90 -0.89 15.85
C TYR A 388 -26.23 -0.83 15.11
N GLN A 389 -27.13 0.06 15.50
CA GLN A 389 -28.41 0.25 14.80
C GLN A 389 -28.20 0.71 13.36
N ASN A 390 -27.22 1.55 13.14
CA ASN A 390 -26.92 2.12 11.82
C ASN A 390 -25.98 1.23 11.00
N LEU A 391 -24.89 0.76 11.60
CA LEU A 391 -23.82 0.09 10.86
C LEU A 391 -24.01 -1.42 10.75
N ALA A 392 -24.64 -2.06 11.75
CA ALA A 392 -24.94 -3.49 11.75
C ALA A 392 -26.38 -3.83 11.32
N GLY A 393 -27.24 -2.82 11.16
CA GLY A 393 -28.65 -3.02 10.85
C GLY A 393 -29.41 -3.67 12.02
N ALA A 394 -29.09 -3.28 13.26
CA ALA A 394 -29.80 -3.75 14.43
C ALA A 394 -31.18 -3.10 14.56
N SER A 395 -32.19 -3.88 14.87
CA SER A 395 -33.51 -3.38 15.29
C SER A 395 -33.50 -2.99 16.77
N ASP A 396 -32.80 -3.77 17.59
CA ASP A 396 -32.54 -3.53 18.99
C ASP A 396 -31.24 -4.22 19.41
N VAL A 397 -30.63 -3.76 20.50
CA VAL A 397 -29.37 -4.32 21.03
C VAL A 397 -29.58 -4.59 22.53
N SER A 398 -29.21 -5.76 22.97
CA SER A 398 -29.28 -6.18 24.37
C SER A 398 -27.93 -6.66 24.85
N VAL A 399 -27.34 -6.01 25.86
CA VAL A 399 -26.05 -6.38 26.43
C VAL A 399 -26.26 -7.09 27.76
N GLN A 400 -25.68 -8.28 27.91
CA GLN A 400 -25.94 -9.11 29.11
C GLN A 400 -24.72 -9.96 29.48
N ALA A 401 -24.72 -10.49 30.71
CA ALA A 401 -23.59 -11.28 31.23
C ALA A 401 -23.66 -12.76 30.82
N ASP A 402 -24.86 -13.27 30.55
CA ASP A 402 -25.11 -14.68 30.27
C ASP A 402 -26.08 -14.87 29.09
N LYS A 403 -26.34 -16.13 28.72
CA LYS A 403 -27.22 -16.49 27.59
C LYS A 403 -28.72 -16.51 27.95
N ASN A 404 -29.12 -16.02 29.11
CA ASN A 404 -30.53 -16.09 29.55
C ASN A 404 -31.45 -15.30 28.59
N GLY A 405 -32.56 -15.92 28.19
CA GLY A 405 -33.56 -15.32 27.28
C GLY A 405 -33.16 -15.31 25.81
N ILE A 406 -32.07 -15.97 25.42
CA ILE A 406 -31.64 -16.15 24.02
C ILE A 406 -32.06 -17.55 23.57
N GLU A 407 -32.74 -17.62 22.43
CA GLU A 407 -33.20 -18.89 21.85
C GLU A 407 -32.04 -19.78 21.42
N ASP A 408 -32.24 -21.11 21.50
CA ASP A 408 -31.17 -22.08 21.18
C ASP A 408 -30.80 -22.13 19.68
N ASP A 409 -31.70 -21.68 18.81
CA ASP A 409 -31.49 -21.62 17.36
C ASP A 409 -30.87 -20.27 16.89
N ALA A 410 -30.60 -19.34 17.81
CA ALA A 410 -29.95 -18.09 17.51
C ALA A 410 -28.56 -18.32 16.91
N VAL A 411 -28.24 -17.59 15.83
CA VAL A 411 -26.93 -17.63 15.18
C VAL A 411 -25.91 -16.95 16.06
N SER A 412 -24.85 -17.67 16.43
CA SER A 412 -23.79 -17.15 17.29
C SER A 412 -22.52 -16.76 16.52
N VAL A 413 -21.91 -15.64 16.93
CA VAL A 413 -20.63 -15.13 16.42
C VAL A 413 -19.74 -14.80 17.58
N VAL A 414 -18.55 -15.39 17.60
CA VAL A 414 -17.53 -15.08 18.61
C VAL A 414 -16.69 -13.91 18.14
N ILE A 415 -16.57 -12.88 18.97
CA ILE A 415 -15.69 -11.73 18.79
C ILE A 415 -14.73 -11.64 19.98
N PRO A 416 -13.67 -10.83 19.94
CA PRO A 416 -12.80 -10.64 21.11
C PRO A 416 -13.59 -10.20 22.35
N GLY A 417 -13.56 -11.02 23.40
CA GLY A 417 -14.19 -10.75 24.69
C GLY A 417 -15.72 -10.91 24.77
N ALA A 418 -16.41 -11.25 23.67
CA ALA A 418 -17.87 -11.41 23.68
C ALA A 418 -18.36 -12.45 22.67
N THR A 419 -19.60 -12.89 22.86
CA THR A 419 -20.33 -13.69 21.87
C THR A 419 -21.62 -12.95 21.50
N LEU A 420 -21.82 -12.78 20.21
CA LEU A 420 -23.04 -12.19 19.64
C LEU A 420 -24.05 -13.29 19.33
N TYR A 421 -25.32 -13.00 19.54
CA TYR A 421 -26.42 -13.88 19.14
C TYR A 421 -27.44 -13.08 18.35
N LEU A 422 -27.84 -13.62 17.20
CA LEU A 422 -28.85 -13.04 16.32
C LEU A 422 -29.99 -14.08 16.17
N PRO A 423 -31.25 -13.74 16.54
CA PRO A 423 -32.37 -14.64 16.34
C PRO A 423 -32.51 -15.05 14.87
N LEU A 424 -32.66 -16.35 14.62
CA LEU A 424 -32.74 -16.87 13.26
C LEU A 424 -33.96 -16.33 12.51
N GLU A 425 -35.07 -16.13 13.20
CA GLU A 425 -36.31 -15.59 12.63
C GLU A 425 -36.19 -14.14 12.14
N ASP A 426 -35.28 -13.35 12.74
CA ASP A 426 -34.99 -12.00 12.32
C ASP A 426 -34.10 -11.98 11.05
N LEU A 427 -33.29 -13.00 10.85
CA LEU A 427 -32.34 -13.06 9.74
C LEU A 427 -32.99 -13.59 8.45
N VAL A 428 -33.75 -14.67 8.57
CA VAL A 428 -34.27 -15.39 7.40
C VAL A 428 -35.78 -15.68 7.54
N ASP A 429 -36.44 -15.79 6.40
CA ASP A 429 -37.76 -16.36 6.30
C ASP A 429 -37.59 -17.89 6.29
N ARG A 430 -38.03 -18.54 7.37
CA ARG A 430 -37.83 -19.99 7.58
C ARG A 430 -38.32 -20.82 6.38
N GLU A 431 -39.43 -20.45 5.75
CA GLU A 431 -39.99 -21.20 4.62
C GLU A 431 -39.11 -21.05 3.39
N LYS A 432 -38.67 -19.84 3.08
CA LYS A 432 -37.77 -19.57 1.95
C LYS A 432 -36.40 -20.20 2.12
N GLU A 433 -35.83 -20.14 3.32
CA GLU A 433 -34.55 -20.75 3.62
C GLU A 433 -34.60 -22.28 3.55
N MET A 434 -35.69 -22.89 4.05
CA MET A 434 -35.91 -24.32 3.87
C MET A 434 -36.01 -24.72 2.42
N GLU A 435 -36.65 -23.92 1.57
CA GLU A 435 -36.74 -24.17 0.15
C GLU A 435 -35.37 -24.00 -0.54
N ARG A 436 -34.61 -22.98 -0.15
CA ARG A 436 -33.21 -22.74 -0.64
C ARG A 436 -32.30 -23.90 -0.28
N LEU A 437 -32.30 -24.32 0.98
CA LEU A 437 -31.50 -25.44 1.48
C LEU A 437 -31.89 -26.76 0.80
N LYS A 438 -33.14 -26.97 0.53
CA LYS A 438 -33.63 -28.15 -0.18
C LYS A 438 -33.13 -28.17 -1.66
N LYS A 439 -33.20 -27.02 -2.35
CA LYS A 439 -32.66 -26.87 -3.70
C LYS A 439 -31.16 -27.11 -3.74
N GLU A 440 -30.42 -26.59 -2.77
CA GLU A 440 -28.98 -26.79 -2.67
C GLU A 440 -28.62 -28.25 -2.32
N GLN A 441 -29.38 -28.89 -1.44
CA GLN A 441 -29.23 -30.33 -1.15
C GLN A 441 -29.45 -31.17 -2.41
N ASP A 442 -30.49 -30.87 -3.18
CA ASP A 442 -30.76 -31.56 -4.44
C ASP A 442 -29.64 -31.33 -5.47
N ARG A 443 -29.11 -30.11 -5.55
CA ARG A 443 -27.95 -29.78 -6.41
C ARG A 443 -26.71 -30.58 -6.02
N LEU A 444 -26.35 -30.55 -4.74
CA LEU A 444 -25.20 -31.29 -4.21
C LEU A 444 -25.35 -32.81 -4.37
N THR A 445 -26.56 -33.32 -4.18
CA THR A 445 -26.86 -34.76 -4.38
C THR A 445 -26.65 -35.16 -5.85
N LYS A 446 -27.11 -34.35 -6.80
CA LYS A 446 -26.87 -34.56 -8.24
C LYS A 446 -25.38 -34.48 -8.59
N GLU A 447 -24.66 -33.54 -8.03
CA GLU A 447 -23.21 -33.39 -8.25
C GLU A 447 -22.43 -34.59 -7.69
N ILE A 448 -22.76 -35.03 -6.47
CA ILE A 448 -22.19 -36.26 -5.88
C ILE A 448 -22.48 -37.50 -6.77
N ALA A 449 -23.70 -37.62 -7.25
CA ALA A 449 -24.06 -38.71 -8.15
C ALA A 449 -23.27 -38.66 -9.48
N ARG A 450 -23.08 -37.44 -10.04
CA ARG A 450 -22.25 -37.21 -11.22
C ARG A 450 -20.79 -37.57 -10.96
N CYS A 451 -20.22 -37.13 -9.87
CA CYS A 451 -18.83 -37.43 -9.50
C CYS A 451 -18.63 -38.93 -9.26
N ARG A 452 -19.59 -39.62 -8.59
CA ARG A 452 -19.57 -41.08 -8.43
C ARG A 452 -19.65 -41.82 -9.79
N GLY A 453 -20.52 -41.34 -10.69
CA GLY A 453 -20.59 -41.87 -12.05
C GLY A 453 -19.27 -41.77 -12.82
N MET A 454 -18.60 -40.61 -12.69
CA MET A 454 -17.28 -40.41 -13.32
C MET A 454 -16.20 -41.32 -12.70
N LEU A 455 -16.17 -41.47 -11.38
CA LEU A 455 -15.22 -42.35 -10.68
C LEU A 455 -15.46 -43.83 -10.94
N ASN A 456 -16.70 -44.25 -11.23
CA ASN A 456 -17.05 -45.61 -11.59
C ASN A 456 -16.77 -45.92 -13.08
N ASN A 457 -16.43 -44.94 -13.89
CA ASN A 457 -16.07 -45.16 -15.31
C ASN A 457 -14.57 -45.50 -15.45
N PRO A 458 -14.24 -46.76 -15.84
CA PRO A 458 -12.85 -47.18 -15.97
C PRO A 458 -12.03 -46.34 -16.97
N ASN A 459 -12.66 -45.78 -17.99
CA ASN A 459 -12.00 -44.95 -18.99
C ASN A 459 -11.63 -43.56 -18.41
N PHE A 460 -12.40 -43.06 -17.46
CA PHE A 460 -12.09 -41.82 -16.78
C PHE A 460 -10.95 -42.00 -15.75
N VAL A 461 -11.01 -43.07 -14.96
CA VAL A 461 -10.03 -43.37 -13.91
C VAL A 461 -8.66 -43.77 -14.48
N ASN A 462 -8.64 -44.47 -15.64
CA ASN A 462 -7.41 -44.95 -16.27
C ASN A 462 -6.77 -43.95 -17.25
N ASN A 463 -7.39 -42.79 -17.49
CA ASN A 463 -6.84 -41.77 -18.38
C ASN A 463 -5.58 -41.16 -17.75
N LYS A 464 -4.45 -41.19 -18.47
CA LYS A 464 -3.10 -40.83 -17.99
C LYS A 464 -2.91 -39.37 -17.56
N ASN A 465 -3.89 -38.51 -17.75
CA ASN A 465 -3.86 -37.11 -17.28
C ASN A 465 -4.36 -37.04 -15.84
N LYS A 466 -3.49 -37.36 -14.89
CA LYS A 466 -3.75 -37.26 -13.44
C LYS A 466 -4.12 -35.85 -12.93
N THR A 467 -3.92 -34.81 -13.72
CA THR A 467 -4.25 -33.42 -13.36
C THR A 467 -5.75 -33.19 -13.29
N THR A 468 -6.53 -33.81 -14.16
CA THR A 468 -7.99 -33.58 -14.23
C THR A 468 -8.77 -34.19 -13.06
N ALA A 469 -8.24 -35.25 -12.43
CA ALA A 469 -8.89 -35.88 -11.27
C ALA A 469 -8.67 -35.09 -9.95
N LEU A 470 -7.61 -34.32 -9.89
CA LEU A 470 -7.30 -33.42 -8.74
C LEU A 470 -7.99 -32.07 -8.88
N ASP A 471 -8.28 -31.59 -10.10
CA ASP A 471 -8.99 -30.32 -10.34
C ASP A 471 -10.51 -30.42 -10.08
N ILE A 472 -11.05 -31.63 -9.90
CA ILE A 472 -12.44 -31.81 -9.47
C ILE A 472 -12.57 -31.71 -7.93
N ALA A 473 -11.48 -31.60 -7.20
CA ALA A 473 -11.44 -31.62 -5.75
C ALA A 473 -11.44 -30.26 -5.01
N PRO A 474 -11.48 -29.08 -5.60
CA PRO A 474 -11.95 -27.93 -4.85
C PRO A 474 -13.41 -27.65 -5.21
N ILE A 475 -14.34 -28.45 -4.71
CA ILE A 475 -15.67 -27.92 -4.43
C ILE A 475 -15.40 -26.79 -3.43
N LYS A 476 -15.45 -25.55 -3.91
CA LYS A 476 -15.46 -24.37 -3.05
C LYS A 476 -16.65 -24.50 -2.11
N ILE A 477 -16.41 -25.04 -0.93
CA ILE A 477 -17.33 -24.99 0.18
C ILE A 477 -17.23 -23.57 0.74
N HIS A 478 -17.79 -22.59 0.03
CA HIS A 478 -18.07 -21.28 0.57
C HIS A 478 -19.52 -21.28 1.00
N GLY A 479 -19.74 -21.19 2.31
CA GLY A 479 -21.04 -20.90 2.90
C GLY A 479 -21.79 -22.06 3.54
N LEU A 480 -21.14 -22.95 4.25
CA LEU A 480 -21.84 -23.90 5.14
C LEU A 480 -21.40 -23.67 6.59
N TYR A 481 -22.36 -23.31 7.42
CA TYR A 481 -22.22 -23.14 8.86
C TYR A 481 -21.63 -24.39 9.54
N LEU A 482 -20.77 -24.18 10.52
CA LEU A 482 -20.04 -25.22 11.26
C LEU A 482 -20.93 -26.39 11.76
N PRO A 483 -22.19 -26.22 12.24
CA PRO A 483 -23.05 -27.33 12.63
C PRO A 483 -23.52 -28.19 11.46
N CYS A 484 -23.74 -27.62 10.28
CA CYS A 484 -24.04 -28.38 9.06
C CYS A 484 -22.78 -29.06 8.50
N LEU A 485 -21.59 -28.41 8.61
CA LEU A 485 -20.32 -28.99 8.15
C LEU A 485 -19.94 -30.23 8.98
N VAL A 486 -20.14 -30.21 10.30
CA VAL A 486 -19.87 -31.35 11.18
C VAL A 486 -20.82 -32.52 10.84
N ARG A 487 -22.09 -32.26 10.56
CA ARG A 487 -23.04 -33.30 10.13
C ARG A 487 -22.75 -33.82 8.72
N VAL A 488 -22.35 -32.95 7.78
CA VAL A 488 -21.98 -33.32 6.42
C VAL A 488 -20.63 -34.05 6.42
N LEU A 489 -19.65 -33.60 7.19
CA LEU A 489 -18.35 -34.26 7.34
C LEU A 489 -18.48 -35.60 8.07
N SER A 490 -19.31 -35.72 9.11
CA SER A 490 -19.56 -37.01 9.77
C SER A 490 -20.28 -38.03 8.89
N THR A 491 -20.98 -37.58 7.85
CA THR A 491 -21.65 -38.46 6.87
C THR A 491 -20.78 -38.72 5.63
N ILE A 492 -19.94 -37.77 5.20
CA ILE A 492 -19.13 -37.86 3.97
C ILE A 492 -17.76 -38.50 4.22
N VAL A 493 -17.12 -38.21 5.37
CA VAL A 493 -15.78 -38.77 5.67
C VAL A 493 -15.76 -40.29 5.74
N PRO A 494 -16.73 -40.98 6.35
CA PRO A 494 -16.81 -42.44 6.28
C PRO A 494 -17.07 -42.97 4.87
N ILE A 495 -17.83 -42.23 4.05
CA ILE A 495 -18.14 -42.61 2.67
C ILE A 495 -16.93 -42.44 1.75
N ILE A 496 -16.15 -41.40 1.90
CA ILE A 496 -14.91 -41.15 1.14
C ILE A 496 -13.83 -42.13 1.59
N GLY A 497 -13.70 -42.41 2.88
CA GLY A 497 -12.76 -43.39 3.42
C GLY A 497 -13.00 -44.83 2.94
N SER A 498 -14.25 -45.18 2.67
CA SER A 498 -14.61 -46.52 2.13
C SER A 498 -14.49 -46.65 0.60
N LEU A 499 -14.31 -45.51 -0.11
CA LEU A 499 -14.23 -45.46 -1.58
C LEU A 499 -12.80 -45.29 -2.12
N ILE A 500 -11.83 -44.97 -1.25
CA ILE A 500 -10.43 -44.86 -1.63
C ILE A 500 -9.73 -46.18 -1.32
N PRO A 501 -9.22 -46.94 -2.31
CA PRO A 501 -8.40 -48.11 -2.04
C PRO A 501 -7.21 -47.73 -1.15
N SER A 502 -6.93 -48.54 -0.13
CA SER A 502 -5.87 -48.32 0.88
C SER A 502 -4.46 -48.09 0.28
N GLN A 503 -4.25 -48.39 -0.97
CA GLN A 503 -3.01 -48.13 -1.72
C GLN A 503 -2.82 -46.67 -2.14
N ILE A 504 -3.85 -45.83 -2.17
CA ILE A 504 -3.75 -44.43 -2.56
C ILE A 504 -3.44 -43.57 -1.33
N LEU A 505 -3.87 -43.97 -0.14
CA LEU A 505 -3.57 -43.28 1.12
C LEU A 505 -2.08 -43.41 1.55
N ALA A 506 -1.42 -44.51 1.16
CA ALA A 506 -0.01 -44.76 1.48
C ALA A 506 0.97 -44.00 0.57
N SER A 507 0.55 -43.48 -0.58
CA SER A 507 1.41 -42.74 -1.52
C SER A 507 1.35 -41.21 -1.38
N GLY A 508 0.42 -40.70 -0.59
CA GLY A 508 0.19 -39.24 -0.40
C GLY A 508 0.91 -38.58 0.79
N VAL A 509 1.51 -39.39 1.68
CA VAL A 509 2.24 -38.88 2.84
C VAL A 509 3.70 -39.35 2.78
N ARG A 510 4.44 -38.84 1.81
CA ARG A 510 5.90 -38.76 1.94
C ARG A 510 6.25 -37.32 2.27
N SER A 511 6.42 -37.07 3.56
CA SER A 511 7.08 -35.89 4.06
C SER A 511 8.45 -35.74 3.38
N ASN A 512 8.68 -34.62 2.72
CA ASN A 512 10.01 -34.18 2.34
C ASN A 512 10.83 -33.96 3.60
N LYS A 513 11.46 -35.02 4.11
CA LYS A 513 12.60 -34.89 5.00
C LYS A 513 13.83 -34.70 4.11
N ASN A 514 14.33 -33.49 4.05
CA ASN A 514 15.67 -33.21 3.55
C ASN A 514 16.70 -34.03 4.35
N PRO A 515 17.64 -34.70 3.70
CA PRO A 515 18.72 -35.38 4.39
C PRO A 515 19.67 -34.35 5.00
N SER A 516 19.97 -34.56 6.28
CA SER A 516 20.97 -33.89 7.07
C SER A 516 22.33 -33.83 6.34
N LEU A 517 22.81 -32.62 6.06
CA LEU A 517 24.20 -32.36 5.75
C LEU A 517 24.96 -32.23 7.09
N SER A 518 25.80 -33.21 7.38
CA SER A 518 26.80 -33.15 8.42
C SER A 518 27.89 -32.10 8.09
N PRO A 519 28.45 -31.41 9.09
CA PRO A 519 29.53 -30.44 8.87
C PRO A 519 30.83 -31.17 8.56
N LYS A 520 31.40 -30.98 7.39
CA LYS A 520 32.78 -31.26 7.11
C LYS A 520 33.62 -30.01 7.40
N THR A 521 34.42 -30.12 8.42
CA THR A 521 35.62 -29.32 8.70
C THR A 521 36.46 -29.13 7.42
N LEU A 522 36.80 -27.90 7.11
CA LEU A 522 37.89 -27.55 6.21
C LEU A 522 38.84 -26.62 6.95
N ASP A 523 39.91 -27.25 7.45
CA ASP A 523 41.21 -26.62 7.66
C ASP A 523 41.86 -26.40 6.26
N LYS A 524 42.09 -25.20 5.88
CA LYS A 524 43.28 -24.51 5.35
C LYS A 524 42.88 -23.24 4.63
#